data_a5478f633d2ffe5f655b9c19ef4ed668
#
_entry.id   a5478f633d2ffe5f655b9c19ef4ed668
#
_cell.length_a   1.000
_cell.length_b   1.000
_cell.length_c   1.000
_cell.angle_alpha   90.00
_cell.angle_beta   90.00
_cell.angle_gamma   90.00
#
_symmetry.space_group_name_H-M   'P 1'
#
loop_
_entity.id
_entity.type
_entity.pdbx_description
1 polymer ?
#
loop_
_entity_poly.entity_id
_entity_poly.type
_entity_poly.pdbx_seq_one_letter_code
_entity_poly.pdbx_strand_id
1 'polypeptide(L)'
;GVDIKGGVNVTFGPSDGYDATDDQLDAAQLVIENRLVALNVTDYELYVDYDSDRLILEFPWQSGETDFDPEAAIEEIGTTAYLTFREGSSADGELILDGSMVESAAAQYGPVNGSSSEYYVALKFTDEGAKAFGDATTKLYQSSGTISIWLDDENVSTASVNAAITDGSAIITSSAANPFTQEDVVKMARQINSGSLPFALTVDSYSTISPSLGENSLSAMVLAGLIAFALIVVLMTVLYRLPGFLACIALAGQVAATLAFVSGYFSVFESFTLTLPGIAGIILAIGMGVDANVITAERIKEELRSGKSLDGALKSGFARGLTPIIDGNVTIVIVAIVLMGAFGPSDGFFAKALHFVFFAFGPSTAGTIYAFGYTLLTGVLLNFVFGVFATRVMIRGAAALKALRNPWLYGADKPGKEPAEKKPINFVALRKRFLTFSACLMAAILLCAVVFGVRLDTEFTGGAMITLSY
;
A
#
# COMPACT_ATOMS: atom_id res chain seq x y z
N GLY A 1 4.54 5.26 -1.44
CA GLY A 1 3.24 5.40 -0.79
C GLY A 1 2.99 6.84 -0.34
N VAL A 2 1.77 7.12 0.00
CA VAL A 2 1.30 8.46 0.42
C VAL A 2 2.06 9.01 1.64
N ASP A 3 2.49 8.14 2.54
CA ASP A 3 3.29 8.51 3.71
C ASP A 3 4.66 9.12 3.37
N ILE A 4 5.21 8.78 2.22
CA ILE A 4 6.56 9.17 1.79
C ILE A 4 6.54 10.37 0.87
N LYS A 5 5.64 10.34 -0.12
CA LYS A 5 5.52 11.41 -1.12
C LYS A 5 4.52 12.50 -0.70
N GLY A 6 3.76 12.26 0.36
CA GLY A 6 2.50 12.92 0.60
C GLY A 6 1.42 12.37 -0.32
N GLY A 7 0.17 12.69 -0.07
CA GLY A 7 -0.93 12.20 -0.90
C GLY A 7 -2.26 12.18 -0.17
N VAL A 8 -3.18 11.45 -0.74
CA VAL A 8 -4.54 11.27 -0.27
C VAL A 8 -4.79 9.80 0.03
N ASN A 9 -5.41 9.54 1.15
CA ASN A 9 -6.04 8.26 1.47
C ASN A 9 -7.52 8.54 1.68
N VAL A 10 -8.38 7.93 0.89
CA VAL A 10 -9.82 8.11 0.94
C VAL A 10 -10.53 6.77 0.94
N THR A 11 -11.54 6.66 1.80
CA THR A 11 -12.43 5.50 1.85
C THR A 11 -13.80 5.92 1.35
N PHE A 12 -14.27 5.26 0.30
CA PHE A 12 -15.60 5.40 -0.23
C PHE A 12 -16.48 4.25 0.27
N GLY A 13 -17.72 4.56 0.63
CA GLY A 13 -18.76 3.58 0.92
C GLY A 13 -20.00 3.85 0.07
N PRO A 14 -20.95 2.89 -0.02
CA PRO A 14 -22.24 3.13 -0.66
C PRO A 14 -23.04 4.20 0.09
N SER A 15 -23.78 5.02 -0.65
CA SER A 15 -24.65 6.01 -0.03
C SER A 15 -25.81 5.36 0.76
N ASP A 16 -26.14 5.92 1.93
CA ASP A 16 -27.35 5.69 2.73
C ASP A 16 -27.79 4.22 2.91
N GLY A 17 -26.84 3.33 3.28
CA GLY A 17 -27.17 1.94 3.64
C GLY A 17 -27.53 1.04 2.44
N TYR A 18 -27.08 1.43 1.25
CA TYR A 18 -27.12 0.55 0.09
C TYR A 18 -26.17 -0.64 0.31
N ASP A 19 -26.67 -1.86 0.13
CA ASP A 19 -25.90 -3.10 0.25
C ASP A 19 -25.41 -3.46 -1.16
N ALA A 20 -24.12 -3.20 -1.42
CA ALA A 20 -23.53 -3.42 -2.72
C ALA A 20 -23.10 -4.87 -2.88
N THR A 21 -23.36 -5.46 -4.03
CA THR A 21 -22.86 -6.80 -4.35
C THR A 21 -21.37 -6.76 -4.74
N ASP A 22 -20.66 -7.89 -4.57
CA ASP A 22 -19.26 -8.01 -4.97
C ASP A 22 -19.04 -7.59 -6.44
N ASP A 23 -19.93 -8.03 -7.36
CA ASP A 23 -19.87 -7.65 -8.78
C ASP A 23 -20.02 -6.14 -9.00
N GLN A 24 -20.81 -5.46 -8.16
CA GLN A 24 -20.96 -4.00 -8.22
C GLN A 24 -19.75 -3.28 -7.66
N LEU A 25 -19.15 -3.79 -6.62
CA LEU A 25 -17.89 -3.26 -6.07
C LEU A 25 -16.75 -3.39 -7.08
N ASP A 26 -16.63 -4.53 -7.77
CA ASP A 26 -15.66 -4.74 -8.85
C ASP A 26 -15.88 -3.77 -10.02
N ALA A 27 -17.13 -3.55 -10.39
CA ALA A 27 -17.46 -2.58 -11.43
C ALA A 27 -17.13 -1.14 -11.00
N ALA A 28 -17.39 -0.78 -9.74
CA ALA A 28 -17.03 0.53 -9.18
C ALA A 28 -15.51 0.71 -9.12
N GLN A 29 -14.76 -0.34 -8.74
CA GLN A 29 -13.30 -0.33 -8.77
C GLN A 29 -12.78 -0.01 -10.18
N LEU A 30 -13.27 -0.70 -11.20
CA LEU A 30 -12.85 -0.47 -12.57
C LEU A 30 -13.14 0.96 -13.06
N VAL A 31 -14.28 1.54 -12.67
CA VAL A 31 -14.62 2.92 -13.01
C VAL A 31 -13.65 3.90 -12.32
N ILE A 32 -13.35 3.69 -11.04
CA ILE A 32 -12.39 4.51 -10.29
C ILE A 32 -10.98 4.41 -10.91
N GLU A 33 -10.52 3.22 -11.27
CA GLU A 33 -9.25 3.01 -11.97
C GLU A 33 -9.18 3.80 -13.29
N ASN A 34 -10.23 3.72 -14.11
CA ASN A 34 -10.31 4.48 -15.35
C ASN A 34 -10.25 6.00 -15.12
N ARG A 35 -10.88 6.49 -14.06
CA ARG A 35 -10.84 7.92 -13.70
C ARG A 35 -9.47 8.36 -13.24
N LEU A 36 -8.79 7.55 -12.41
CA LEU A 36 -7.42 7.81 -11.99
C LEU A 36 -6.47 7.91 -13.18
N VAL A 37 -6.60 6.98 -14.14
CA VAL A 37 -5.82 7.02 -15.39
C VAL A 37 -6.15 8.28 -16.20
N ALA A 38 -7.43 8.66 -16.30
CA ALA A 38 -7.85 9.87 -17.00
C ALA A 38 -7.34 11.16 -16.35
N LEU A 39 -7.17 11.15 -15.01
CA LEU A 39 -6.55 12.23 -14.23
C LEU A 39 -5.00 12.16 -14.26
N ASN A 40 -4.43 11.22 -15.03
CA ASN A 40 -2.99 10.96 -15.09
C ASN A 40 -2.37 10.55 -13.73
N VAL A 41 -3.19 9.98 -12.84
CA VAL A 41 -2.74 9.37 -11.59
C VAL A 41 -2.39 7.91 -11.89
N THR A 42 -1.10 7.61 -12.01
CA THR A 42 -0.60 6.27 -12.39
C THR A 42 0.02 5.49 -11.22
N ASP A 43 0.27 6.17 -10.10
CA ASP A 43 0.85 5.58 -8.89
C ASP A 43 -0.25 5.63 -7.81
N TYR A 44 -1.08 4.61 -7.73
CA TYR A 44 -2.19 4.50 -6.75
C TYR A 44 -2.30 3.07 -6.25
N GLU A 45 -2.93 2.93 -5.09
CA GLU A 45 -3.37 1.65 -4.54
C GLU A 45 -4.89 1.73 -4.32
N LEU A 46 -5.63 0.79 -4.88
CA LEU A 46 -7.09 0.71 -4.77
C LEU A 46 -7.47 -0.68 -4.27
N TYR A 47 -8.08 -0.74 -3.11
CA TYR A 47 -8.52 -1.97 -2.46
C TYR A 47 -10.03 -2.01 -2.35
N VAL A 48 -10.61 -3.19 -2.56
CA VAL A 48 -12.01 -3.47 -2.28
C VAL A 48 -12.12 -4.23 -0.96
N ASP A 49 -12.93 -3.73 -0.06
CA ASP A 49 -13.32 -4.41 1.17
C ASP A 49 -14.76 -4.91 1.01
N TYR A 50 -14.90 -6.17 0.57
CA TYR A 50 -16.18 -6.81 0.31
C TYR A 50 -17.01 -7.09 1.57
N ASP A 51 -16.37 -7.16 2.74
CA ASP A 51 -17.07 -7.43 4.00
C ASP A 51 -17.75 -6.17 4.56
N SER A 52 -17.28 -4.98 4.18
CA SER A 52 -17.79 -3.68 4.63
C SER A 52 -18.33 -2.80 3.49
N ASP A 53 -18.40 -3.33 2.27
CA ASP A 53 -18.83 -2.63 1.05
C ASP A 53 -18.05 -1.33 0.80
N ARG A 54 -16.71 -1.36 0.93
CA ARG A 54 -15.87 -0.16 0.84
C ARG A 54 -14.83 -0.26 -0.25
N LEU A 55 -14.49 0.91 -0.80
CA LEU A 55 -13.39 1.11 -1.72
C LEU A 55 -12.39 2.05 -1.04
N ILE A 56 -11.16 1.56 -0.83
CA ILE A 56 -10.09 2.31 -0.19
C ILE A 56 -9.08 2.68 -1.25
N LEU A 57 -8.91 3.97 -1.47
CA LEU A 57 -8.02 4.53 -2.49
C LEU A 57 -6.90 5.33 -1.83
N GLU A 58 -5.67 4.98 -2.17
CA GLU A 58 -4.48 5.74 -1.80
C GLU A 58 -3.74 6.20 -3.06
N PHE A 59 -3.47 7.50 -3.18
CA PHE A 59 -2.66 8.02 -4.28
C PHE A 59 -1.76 9.17 -3.82
N PRO A 60 -0.47 9.18 -4.24
CA PRO A 60 0.48 10.20 -3.86
C PRO A 60 0.29 11.48 -4.67
N TRP A 61 0.80 12.59 -4.14
CA TRP A 61 0.95 13.84 -4.89
C TRP A 61 1.82 13.63 -6.11
N GLN A 62 1.47 14.30 -7.22
CA GLN A 62 2.34 14.29 -8.39
C GLN A 62 3.57 15.17 -8.15
N SER A 63 4.72 14.74 -8.67
CA SER A 63 5.98 15.48 -8.50
C SER A 63 5.88 16.84 -9.17
N GLY A 64 5.99 17.92 -8.38
CA GLY A 64 5.96 19.30 -8.86
C GLY A 64 4.59 20.00 -8.79
N GLU A 65 3.54 19.34 -8.35
CA GLU A 65 2.26 19.99 -8.05
C GLU A 65 2.31 20.71 -6.70
N THR A 66 2.16 22.03 -6.76
CA THR A 66 2.02 22.89 -5.56
C THR A 66 0.55 23.24 -5.27
N ASP A 67 -0.34 23.08 -6.24
CA ASP A 67 -1.73 23.54 -6.22
C ASP A 67 -2.74 22.40 -6.44
N PHE A 68 -2.38 21.17 -6.10
CA PHE A 68 -3.31 20.05 -6.16
C PHE A 68 -4.40 20.22 -5.09
N ASP A 69 -5.66 20.17 -5.52
CA ASP A 69 -6.83 20.19 -4.64
C ASP A 69 -7.32 18.76 -4.39
N PRO A 70 -7.04 18.19 -3.22
CA PRO A 70 -7.44 16.82 -2.90
C PRO A 70 -8.96 16.66 -2.82
N GLU A 71 -9.70 17.68 -2.38
CA GLU A 71 -11.16 17.62 -2.25
C GLU A 71 -11.79 17.56 -3.64
N ALA A 72 -11.34 18.40 -4.57
CA ALA A 72 -11.82 18.39 -5.94
C ALA A 72 -11.51 17.05 -6.66
N ALA A 73 -10.32 16.48 -6.42
CA ALA A 73 -9.96 15.18 -6.98
C ALA A 73 -10.83 14.05 -6.42
N ILE A 74 -11.06 14.01 -5.10
CA ILE A 74 -11.93 13.03 -4.45
C ILE A 74 -13.36 13.13 -4.98
N GLU A 75 -13.87 14.37 -5.13
CA GLU A 75 -15.19 14.61 -5.69
C GLU A 75 -15.29 14.12 -7.14
N GLU A 76 -14.33 14.46 -8.00
CA GLU A 76 -14.30 14.00 -9.40
C GLU A 76 -14.23 12.47 -9.52
N ILE A 77 -13.46 11.80 -8.65
CA ILE A 77 -13.35 10.35 -8.60
C ILE A 77 -14.66 9.71 -8.12
N GLY A 78 -15.30 10.26 -7.10
CA GLY A 78 -16.50 9.70 -6.45
C GLY A 78 -17.82 10.03 -7.14
N THR A 79 -17.84 10.95 -8.11
CA THR A 79 -19.06 11.33 -8.82
C THR A 79 -19.68 10.14 -9.55
N THR A 80 -21.00 9.95 -9.46
CA THR A 80 -21.68 8.82 -10.13
C THR A 80 -21.56 8.88 -11.63
N ALA A 81 -21.63 10.10 -12.23
CA ALA A 81 -21.51 10.38 -13.66
C ALA A 81 -22.45 9.52 -14.52
N TYR A 82 -23.66 9.32 -14.04
CA TYR A 82 -24.67 8.53 -14.75
C TYR A 82 -25.33 9.35 -15.85
N LEU A 83 -24.85 9.14 -17.08
CA LEU A 83 -25.36 9.82 -18.25
C LEU A 83 -26.65 9.13 -18.76
N THR A 84 -27.73 9.88 -18.89
CA THR A 84 -28.99 9.39 -19.46
C THR A 84 -29.56 10.34 -20.53
N PHE A 85 -30.13 9.75 -21.55
CA PHE A 85 -30.90 10.45 -22.58
C PHE A 85 -32.39 10.10 -22.41
N ARG A 86 -33.23 11.12 -22.25
CA ARG A 86 -34.62 10.94 -21.92
C ARG A 86 -35.54 11.69 -22.89
N GLU A 87 -36.70 11.14 -23.15
CA GLU A 87 -37.75 11.79 -23.93
C GLU A 87 -38.37 12.95 -23.14
N GLY A 88 -38.48 14.12 -23.76
CA GLY A 88 -38.99 15.30 -23.11
C GLY A 88 -37.93 16.11 -22.37
N SER A 89 -38.35 17.00 -21.47
CA SER A 89 -37.49 17.89 -20.69
C SER A 89 -37.46 17.57 -19.18
N SER A 90 -38.09 16.47 -18.78
CA SER A 90 -38.18 16.03 -17.36
C SER A 90 -37.25 14.87 -17.06
N ALA A 91 -36.74 14.81 -15.86
CA ALA A 91 -35.99 13.69 -15.34
C ALA A 91 -36.81 12.37 -15.30
N ASP A 92 -38.14 12.47 -15.24
CA ASP A 92 -39.05 11.31 -15.28
C ASP A 92 -39.38 10.86 -16.70
N GLY A 93 -38.78 11.48 -17.74
CA GLY A 93 -38.97 11.11 -19.12
C GLY A 93 -38.56 9.66 -19.43
N GLU A 94 -39.17 9.07 -20.46
CA GLU A 94 -38.83 7.72 -20.92
C GLU A 94 -37.33 7.66 -21.26
N LEU A 95 -36.61 6.67 -20.69
CA LEU A 95 -35.18 6.46 -20.94
C LEU A 95 -34.98 5.98 -22.37
N ILE A 96 -34.20 6.70 -23.16
CA ILE A 96 -33.84 6.36 -24.54
C ILE A 96 -32.60 5.49 -24.56
N LEU A 97 -31.52 5.97 -23.90
CA LEU A 97 -30.27 5.27 -23.75
C LEU A 97 -29.51 5.82 -22.52
N ASP A 98 -28.57 5.06 -22.04
CA ASP A 98 -27.68 5.43 -20.94
C ASP A 98 -26.21 5.49 -21.38
N GLY A 99 -25.32 5.84 -20.42
CA GLY A 99 -23.89 5.99 -20.67
C GLY A 99 -23.18 4.72 -21.16
N SER A 100 -23.72 3.53 -20.88
CA SER A 100 -23.13 2.26 -21.35
C SER A 100 -23.22 2.08 -22.87
N MET A 101 -24.16 2.80 -23.51
CA MET A 101 -24.37 2.82 -24.96
C MET A 101 -23.55 3.91 -25.68
N VAL A 102 -22.69 4.65 -24.94
CA VAL A 102 -21.75 5.63 -25.50
C VAL A 102 -20.39 4.99 -25.70
N GLU A 103 -19.89 4.95 -26.93
CA GLU A 103 -18.56 4.43 -27.27
C GLU A 103 -17.44 5.39 -26.85
N SER A 104 -17.64 6.70 -27.09
CA SER A 104 -16.67 7.74 -26.74
C SER A 104 -17.30 9.14 -26.66
N ALA A 105 -16.68 9.98 -25.83
CA ALA A 105 -16.97 11.39 -25.67
C ALA A 105 -15.72 12.22 -25.91
N ALA A 106 -15.82 13.33 -26.65
CA ALA A 106 -14.70 14.21 -26.96
C ALA A 106 -15.06 15.68 -26.77
N ALA A 107 -14.29 16.44 -26.01
CA ALA A 107 -14.40 17.88 -25.90
C ALA A 107 -13.99 18.54 -27.19
N GLN A 108 -14.84 19.41 -27.74
CA GLN A 108 -14.60 20.12 -29.01
C GLN A 108 -14.98 21.60 -28.92
N TYR A 109 -14.37 22.39 -29.79
CA TYR A 109 -14.69 23.80 -29.99
C TYR A 109 -14.92 24.07 -31.46
N GLY A 110 -16.08 24.57 -31.80
CA GLY A 110 -16.43 24.83 -33.20
C GLY A 110 -17.83 25.40 -33.39
N PRO A 111 -18.22 25.68 -34.64
CA PRO A 111 -19.55 26.17 -34.94
C PRO A 111 -20.58 25.06 -34.74
N VAL A 112 -21.61 25.35 -33.95
CA VAL A 112 -22.73 24.46 -33.72
C VAL A 112 -23.95 25.00 -34.47
N ASN A 113 -24.60 24.18 -35.31
CA ASN A 113 -25.77 24.51 -36.10
C ASN A 113 -25.65 25.81 -36.93
N GLY A 114 -24.45 26.13 -37.43
CA GLY A 114 -24.20 27.34 -38.24
C GLY A 114 -24.15 28.64 -37.43
N SER A 115 -24.10 28.54 -36.10
CA SER A 115 -23.95 29.67 -35.15
C SER A 115 -22.51 29.97 -34.84
N SER A 116 -22.25 30.84 -33.84
CA SER A 116 -20.92 31.13 -33.29
C SER A 116 -20.28 29.86 -32.74
N SER A 117 -18.95 29.82 -32.78
CA SER A 117 -18.19 28.73 -32.20
C SER A 117 -18.37 28.67 -30.67
N GLU A 118 -18.66 27.51 -30.16
CA GLU A 118 -18.83 27.23 -28.73
C GLU A 118 -18.16 25.93 -28.33
N TYR A 119 -17.97 25.72 -27.03
CA TYR A 119 -17.49 24.44 -26.49
C TYR A 119 -18.65 23.46 -26.38
N TYR A 120 -18.42 22.21 -26.83
CA TYR A 120 -19.41 21.15 -26.77
C TYR A 120 -18.74 19.78 -26.58
N VAL A 121 -19.50 18.78 -26.12
CA VAL A 121 -19.02 17.39 -26.04
C VAL A 121 -19.64 16.65 -27.26
N ALA A 122 -18.76 16.10 -28.11
CA ALA A 122 -19.16 15.22 -29.18
C ALA A 122 -19.21 13.78 -28.67
N LEU A 123 -20.34 13.12 -28.91
CA LEU A 123 -20.56 11.72 -28.50
C LEU A 123 -20.63 10.82 -29.74
N LYS A 124 -20.03 9.64 -29.58
CA LYS A 124 -20.18 8.52 -30.52
C LYS A 124 -20.81 7.36 -29.78
N PHE A 125 -21.88 6.82 -30.36
CA PHE A 125 -22.61 5.70 -29.76
C PHE A 125 -22.07 4.35 -30.24
N THR A 126 -22.31 3.31 -29.42
CA THR A 126 -22.18 1.91 -29.81
C THR A 126 -23.23 1.59 -30.90
N ASP A 127 -23.13 0.46 -31.61
CA ASP A 127 -24.13 0.05 -32.60
C ASP A 127 -25.54 -0.05 -32.01
N GLU A 128 -25.64 -0.50 -30.75
CA GLU A 128 -26.92 -0.59 -30.02
C GLU A 128 -27.44 0.81 -29.65
N GLY A 129 -26.58 1.68 -29.15
CA GLY A 129 -26.93 3.07 -28.84
C GLY A 129 -27.32 3.87 -30.08
N ALA A 130 -26.60 3.71 -31.19
CA ALA A 130 -26.91 4.35 -32.46
C ALA A 130 -28.31 3.96 -32.97
N LYS A 131 -28.69 2.69 -32.85
CA LYS A 131 -30.02 2.20 -33.19
C LYS A 131 -31.10 2.79 -32.28
N ALA A 132 -30.89 2.71 -30.93
CA ALA A 132 -31.85 3.25 -29.96
C ALA A 132 -32.08 4.75 -30.15
N PHE A 133 -30.97 5.51 -30.35
CA PHE A 133 -31.05 6.96 -30.60
C PHE A 133 -31.70 7.29 -31.95
N GLY A 134 -31.41 6.52 -32.99
CA GLY A 134 -32.01 6.65 -34.31
C GLY A 134 -33.54 6.42 -34.31
N ASP A 135 -33.98 5.36 -33.64
CA ASP A 135 -35.39 5.02 -33.47
C ASP A 135 -36.13 6.13 -32.69
N ALA A 136 -35.55 6.59 -31.56
CA ALA A 136 -36.10 7.66 -30.74
C ALA A 136 -36.18 9.00 -31.48
N THR A 137 -35.11 9.42 -32.16
CA THR A 137 -35.08 10.68 -32.91
C THR A 137 -36.03 10.64 -34.10
N THR A 138 -36.21 9.48 -34.74
CA THR A 138 -37.23 9.30 -35.83
C THR A 138 -38.64 9.47 -35.29
N LYS A 139 -38.97 8.86 -34.13
CA LYS A 139 -40.28 9.02 -33.47
C LYS A 139 -40.52 10.46 -33.04
N LEU A 140 -39.55 11.11 -32.41
CA LEU A 140 -39.66 12.45 -31.87
C LEU A 140 -39.67 13.54 -32.94
N TYR A 141 -39.01 13.33 -34.09
CA TYR A 141 -39.08 14.24 -35.21
C TYR A 141 -40.51 14.38 -35.73
N GLN A 142 -41.27 13.28 -35.78
CA GLN A 142 -42.67 13.29 -36.23
C GLN A 142 -43.62 14.02 -35.28
N SER A 143 -43.31 14.00 -33.98
CA SER A 143 -44.09 14.63 -32.90
C SER A 143 -43.56 16.02 -32.48
N SER A 144 -42.50 16.54 -33.12
CA SER A 144 -41.79 17.76 -32.68
C SER A 144 -41.38 17.68 -31.21
N GLY A 145 -40.89 16.48 -30.80
CA GLY A 145 -40.50 16.21 -29.43
C GLY A 145 -39.11 16.77 -29.09
N THR A 146 -38.77 16.65 -27.84
CA THR A 146 -37.47 17.05 -27.29
C THR A 146 -36.73 15.86 -26.65
N ILE A 147 -35.43 15.92 -26.63
CA ILE A 147 -34.57 15.01 -25.89
C ILE A 147 -33.83 15.83 -24.86
N SER A 148 -33.82 15.38 -23.61
CA SER A 148 -32.98 15.92 -22.53
C SER A 148 -31.86 14.96 -22.21
N ILE A 149 -30.68 15.52 -21.93
CA ILE A 149 -29.47 14.82 -21.54
C ILE A 149 -29.21 15.18 -20.09
N TRP A 150 -29.10 14.17 -19.27
CA TRP A 150 -28.91 14.29 -17.83
C TRP A 150 -27.61 13.62 -17.45
N LEU A 151 -26.82 14.29 -16.61
CA LEU A 151 -25.66 13.72 -15.93
C LEU A 151 -26.00 13.71 -14.45
N ASP A 152 -26.16 12.53 -13.89
CA ASP A 152 -26.79 12.32 -12.58
C ASP A 152 -28.19 12.98 -12.53
N ASP A 153 -28.42 13.89 -11.62
CA ASP A 153 -29.69 14.62 -11.45
C ASP A 153 -29.68 16.00 -12.14
N GLU A 154 -28.59 16.37 -12.82
CA GLU A 154 -28.44 17.66 -13.49
C GLU A 154 -28.82 17.58 -14.97
N ASN A 155 -29.73 18.46 -15.40
CA ASN A 155 -30.05 18.62 -16.83
C ASN A 155 -28.92 19.38 -17.54
N VAL A 156 -28.09 18.66 -18.28
CA VAL A 156 -26.92 19.21 -18.98
C VAL A 156 -27.30 19.86 -20.28
N SER A 157 -28.29 19.27 -20.98
CA SER A 157 -28.76 19.79 -22.28
C SER A 157 -30.18 19.34 -22.57
N THR A 158 -30.96 20.20 -23.19
CA THR A 158 -32.28 19.86 -23.73
C THR A 158 -32.41 20.42 -25.15
N ALA A 159 -32.64 19.56 -26.13
CA ALA A 159 -32.69 19.90 -27.52
C ALA A 159 -33.98 19.42 -28.18
N SER A 160 -34.55 20.24 -29.06
CA SER A 160 -35.67 19.83 -29.96
C SER A 160 -35.12 18.96 -31.08
N VAL A 161 -35.83 17.89 -31.40
CA VAL A 161 -35.44 16.96 -32.46
C VAL A 161 -35.92 17.53 -33.81
N ASN A 162 -34.99 18.09 -34.59
CA ASN A 162 -35.26 18.72 -35.89
C ASN A 162 -35.03 17.78 -37.09
N ALA A 163 -34.44 16.63 -36.87
CA ALA A 163 -34.20 15.59 -37.87
C ALA A 163 -34.00 14.24 -37.19
N ALA A 164 -34.25 13.16 -37.94
CA ALA A 164 -33.82 11.84 -37.50
C ALA A 164 -32.28 11.73 -37.57
N ILE A 165 -31.64 11.31 -36.49
CA ILE A 165 -30.19 11.17 -36.37
C ILE A 165 -29.87 9.69 -36.38
N THR A 166 -29.31 9.19 -37.47
CA THR A 166 -29.04 7.74 -37.67
C THR A 166 -27.56 7.45 -37.93
N ASP A 167 -26.72 8.48 -37.81
CA ASP A 167 -25.27 8.37 -38.02
C ASP A 167 -24.47 7.89 -36.80
N GLY A 168 -25.17 7.63 -35.70
CA GLY A 168 -24.54 7.13 -34.45
C GLY A 168 -23.79 8.19 -33.67
N SER A 169 -24.09 9.48 -33.89
CA SER A 169 -23.45 10.58 -33.16
C SER A 169 -24.46 11.53 -32.53
N ALA A 170 -24.05 12.22 -31.47
CA ALA A 170 -24.77 13.33 -30.86
C ALA A 170 -23.81 14.39 -30.33
N ILE A 171 -24.31 15.56 -30.02
CA ILE A 171 -23.54 16.61 -29.35
C ILE A 171 -24.28 17.09 -28.10
N ILE A 172 -23.53 17.31 -27.02
CA ILE A 172 -24.04 18.00 -25.83
C ILE A 172 -23.60 19.45 -25.92
N THR A 173 -24.56 20.34 -25.98
CA THR A 173 -24.34 21.78 -26.08
C THR A 173 -24.89 22.49 -24.86
N SER A 174 -24.27 23.61 -24.50
CA SER A 174 -24.74 24.47 -23.43
C SER A 174 -26.00 25.27 -23.83
N SER A 175 -26.67 25.83 -22.83
CA SER A 175 -27.67 26.85 -23.07
C SER A 175 -27.02 28.20 -23.35
N ALA A 176 -27.68 29.06 -24.12
CA ALA A 176 -27.19 30.42 -24.39
C ALA A 176 -27.04 31.28 -23.11
N ALA A 177 -27.74 30.94 -22.05
CA ALA A 177 -27.64 31.62 -20.76
C ALA A 177 -26.44 31.18 -19.92
N ASN A 178 -25.94 29.97 -20.14
CA ASN A 178 -24.84 29.38 -19.37
C ASN A 178 -23.91 28.59 -20.30
N PRO A 179 -23.01 29.27 -21.03
CA PRO A 179 -22.13 28.62 -21.99
C PRO A 179 -21.05 27.78 -21.30
N PHE A 180 -20.76 26.59 -21.85
CA PHE A 180 -19.70 25.76 -21.36
C PHE A 180 -18.34 26.41 -21.52
N THR A 181 -17.50 26.24 -20.51
CA THR A 181 -16.06 26.53 -20.59
C THR A 181 -15.30 25.34 -21.18
N GLN A 182 -14.04 25.54 -21.53
CA GLN A 182 -13.16 24.43 -21.96
C GLN A 182 -13.03 23.37 -20.87
N GLU A 183 -12.97 23.79 -19.62
CA GLU A 183 -12.81 22.92 -18.46
C GLU A 183 -14.04 22.03 -18.26
N ASP A 184 -15.25 22.60 -18.37
CA ASP A 184 -16.51 21.85 -18.24
C ASP A 184 -16.61 20.71 -19.27
N VAL A 185 -16.32 20.98 -20.54
CA VAL A 185 -16.43 19.96 -21.58
C VAL A 185 -15.36 18.89 -21.49
N VAL A 186 -14.15 19.26 -21.01
CA VAL A 186 -13.09 18.28 -20.77
C VAL A 186 -13.41 17.40 -19.58
N LYS A 187 -13.91 17.96 -18.47
CA LYS A 187 -14.35 17.23 -17.29
C LYS A 187 -15.49 16.26 -17.65
N MET A 188 -16.52 16.76 -18.31
CA MET A 188 -17.68 15.96 -18.76
C MET A 188 -17.27 14.82 -19.70
N ALA A 189 -16.42 15.09 -20.69
CA ALA A 189 -15.94 14.05 -21.61
C ALA A 189 -15.14 12.95 -20.88
N ARG A 190 -14.32 13.32 -19.90
CA ARG A 190 -13.60 12.35 -19.06
C ARG A 190 -14.56 11.50 -18.23
N GLN A 191 -15.54 12.11 -17.56
CA GLN A 191 -16.54 11.42 -16.75
C GLN A 191 -17.33 10.41 -17.59
N ILE A 192 -17.80 10.81 -18.78
CA ILE A 192 -18.53 9.92 -19.69
C ILE A 192 -17.64 8.75 -20.17
N ASN A 193 -16.38 9.01 -20.55
CA ASN A 193 -15.46 7.97 -21.03
C ASN A 193 -15.02 7.00 -19.93
N SER A 194 -14.98 7.44 -18.68
CA SER A 194 -14.62 6.58 -17.54
C SER A 194 -15.76 5.66 -17.11
N GLY A 195 -16.98 5.91 -17.58
CA GLY A 195 -18.17 5.16 -17.21
C GLY A 195 -18.87 5.68 -15.94
N SER A 196 -20.11 5.26 -15.78
CA SER A 196 -20.90 5.55 -14.58
C SER A 196 -20.62 4.54 -13.46
N LEU A 197 -20.64 5.02 -12.23
CA LEU A 197 -20.62 4.13 -11.06
C LEU A 197 -21.94 3.35 -10.97
N PRO A 198 -21.91 2.07 -10.57
CA PRO A 198 -23.09 1.23 -10.44
C PRO A 198 -24.01 1.65 -9.28
N PHE A 199 -23.50 2.44 -8.34
CA PHE A 199 -24.20 3.02 -7.20
C PHE A 199 -23.51 4.33 -6.77
N ALA A 200 -24.23 5.18 -6.03
CA ALA A 200 -23.65 6.41 -5.52
C ALA A 200 -22.65 6.12 -4.38
N LEU A 201 -21.48 6.73 -4.47
CA LEU A 201 -20.44 6.65 -3.45
C LEU A 201 -20.51 7.87 -2.52
N THR A 202 -20.27 7.62 -1.23
CA THR A 202 -20.04 8.64 -0.22
C THR A 202 -18.64 8.50 0.35
N VAL A 203 -18.04 9.62 0.73
CA VAL A 203 -16.74 9.63 1.41
C VAL A 203 -16.97 9.32 2.88
N ASP A 204 -16.60 8.13 3.32
CA ASP A 204 -16.67 7.73 4.74
C ASP A 204 -15.56 8.39 5.56
N SER A 205 -14.36 8.45 5.00
CA SER A 205 -13.21 9.11 5.62
C SER A 205 -12.18 9.50 4.56
N TYR A 206 -11.47 10.59 4.80
CA TYR A 206 -10.28 10.90 4.03
C TYR A 206 -9.20 11.52 4.91
N SER A 207 -7.94 11.33 4.52
CA SER A 207 -6.77 11.98 5.12
C SER A 207 -5.81 12.44 4.05
N THR A 208 -5.16 13.57 4.27
CA THR A 208 -4.18 14.13 3.36
C THR A 208 -2.85 14.32 4.08
N ILE A 209 -1.76 13.95 3.43
CA ILE A 209 -0.40 14.12 3.94
C ILE A 209 0.33 15.06 3.00
N SER A 210 0.86 16.17 3.53
CA SER A 210 1.60 17.13 2.72
C SER A 210 2.92 16.52 2.20
N PRO A 211 3.36 16.85 0.97
CA PRO A 211 4.61 16.34 0.40
C PRO A 211 5.84 16.64 1.26
N SER A 212 5.89 17.83 1.86
CA SER A 212 7.02 18.24 2.70
C SER A 212 7.17 17.41 3.98
N LEU A 213 6.05 16.93 4.56
CA LEU A 213 6.07 16.07 5.73
C LEU A 213 6.57 14.66 5.37
N GLY A 214 6.11 14.11 4.26
CA GLY A 214 6.53 12.80 3.78
C GLY A 214 8.02 12.75 3.41
N GLU A 215 8.53 13.73 2.67
CA GLU A 215 9.93 13.82 2.27
C GLU A 215 10.89 13.93 3.47
N ASN A 216 10.54 14.75 4.45
CA ASN A 216 11.31 14.86 5.69
C ASN A 216 11.32 13.53 6.47
N SER A 217 10.20 12.84 6.53
CA SER A 217 10.07 11.54 7.20
C SER A 217 10.90 10.47 6.51
N LEU A 218 10.89 10.40 5.17
CA LEU A 218 11.72 9.49 4.40
C LEU A 218 13.20 9.73 4.65
N SER A 219 13.66 10.99 4.56
CA SER A 219 15.07 11.36 4.79
C SER A 219 15.52 10.96 6.18
N ALA A 220 14.71 11.21 7.21
CA ALA A 220 15.00 10.84 8.58
C ALA A 220 15.10 9.31 8.75
N MET A 221 14.19 8.53 8.15
CA MET A 221 14.21 7.07 8.24
C MET A 221 15.37 6.44 7.47
N VAL A 222 15.71 6.94 6.28
CA VAL A 222 16.88 6.47 5.54
C VAL A 222 18.16 6.75 6.32
N LEU A 223 18.30 7.95 6.89
CA LEU A 223 19.45 8.29 7.74
C LEU A 223 19.53 7.39 8.98
N ALA A 224 18.40 7.15 9.67
CA ALA A 224 18.32 6.24 10.80
C ALA A 224 18.73 4.81 10.43
N GLY A 225 18.26 4.31 9.28
CA GLY A 225 18.65 3.00 8.74
C GLY A 225 20.15 2.89 8.44
N LEU A 226 20.74 3.93 7.83
CA LEU A 226 22.17 3.97 7.57
C LEU A 226 23.00 4.01 8.86
N ILE A 227 22.59 4.80 9.85
CA ILE A 227 23.25 4.85 11.17
C ILE A 227 23.15 3.48 11.85
N ALA A 228 21.97 2.87 11.88
CA ALA A 228 21.76 1.54 12.45
C ALA A 228 22.66 0.49 11.78
N PHE A 229 22.69 0.48 10.43
CA PHE A 229 23.56 -0.42 9.67
C PHE A 229 25.05 -0.20 9.98
N ALA A 230 25.51 1.06 10.02
CA ALA A 230 26.90 1.37 10.37
C ALA A 230 27.27 0.90 11.78
N LEU A 231 26.40 1.13 12.76
CA LEU A 231 26.60 0.64 14.13
C LEU A 231 26.69 -0.90 14.17
N ILE A 232 25.84 -1.59 13.42
CA ILE A 232 25.86 -3.05 13.30
C ILE A 232 27.19 -3.52 12.68
N VAL A 233 27.66 -2.89 11.61
CA VAL A 233 28.94 -3.23 10.96
C VAL A 233 30.09 -3.10 11.95
N VAL A 234 30.14 -2.03 12.73
CA VAL A 234 31.18 -1.82 13.76
C VAL A 234 31.06 -2.89 14.83
N LEU A 235 29.85 -3.11 15.38
CA LEU A 235 29.61 -4.11 16.44
C LEU A 235 30.03 -5.52 15.99
N MET A 236 29.53 -5.95 14.83
CA MET A 236 29.80 -7.28 14.31
C MET A 236 31.28 -7.51 13.98
N THR A 237 31.93 -6.52 13.40
CA THR A 237 33.36 -6.62 13.07
C THR A 237 34.23 -6.64 14.32
N VAL A 238 33.91 -5.86 15.34
CA VAL A 238 34.68 -5.80 16.60
C VAL A 238 34.48 -7.09 17.42
N LEU A 239 33.22 -7.58 17.55
CA LEU A 239 32.94 -8.76 18.41
C LEU A 239 33.26 -10.08 17.72
N TYR A 240 32.97 -10.19 16.40
CA TYR A 240 33.06 -11.45 15.67
C TYR A 240 34.13 -11.44 14.56
N ARG A 241 34.87 -10.36 14.41
CA ARG A 241 36.04 -10.23 13.51
C ARG A 241 35.66 -10.62 12.06
N LEU A 242 36.34 -11.63 11.45
CA LEU A 242 36.13 -12.05 10.09
C LEU A 242 34.70 -12.58 9.81
N PRO A 243 34.14 -13.50 10.60
CA PRO A 243 32.73 -13.89 10.46
C PRO A 243 31.77 -12.73 10.53
N GLY A 244 32.01 -11.76 11.44
CA GLY A 244 31.19 -10.56 11.56
C GLY A 244 31.26 -9.66 10.33
N PHE A 245 32.46 -9.44 9.79
CA PHE A 245 32.64 -8.66 8.55
C PHE A 245 31.95 -9.32 7.34
N LEU A 246 32.09 -10.65 7.17
CA LEU A 246 31.42 -11.38 6.10
C LEU A 246 29.90 -11.37 6.26
N ALA A 247 29.41 -11.45 7.49
CA ALA A 247 27.98 -11.32 7.80
C ALA A 247 27.44 -9.95 7.39
N CYS A 248 28.21 -8.87 7.55
CA CYS A 248 27.80 -7.54 7.11
C CYS A 248 27.67 -7.43 5.57
N ILE A 249 28.54 -8.10 4.82
CA ILE A 249 28.43 -8.18 3.35
C ILE A 249 27.14 -8.92 2.96
N ALA A 250 26.84 -10.04 3.60
CA ALA A 250 25.61 -10.78 3.38
C ALA A 250 24.38 -9.94 3.74
N LEU A 251 24.43 -9.20 4.84
CA LEU A 251 23.37 -8.32 5.29
C LEU A 251 23.09 -7.18 4.27
N ALA A 252 24.15 -6.58 3.71
CA ALA A 252 23.99 -5.61 2.62
C ALA A 252 23.29 -6.24 1.39
N GLY A 253 23.64 -7.48 1.04
CA GLY A 253 22.95 -8.23 -0.01
C GLY A 253 21.48 -8.50 0.33
N GLN A 254 21.17 -8.83 1.59
CA GLN A 254 19.79 -9.01 2.07
C GLN A 254 18.97 -7.73 1.90
N VAL A 255 19.50 -6.58 2.35
CA VAL A 255 18.82 -5.28 2.22
C VAL A 255 18.55 -4.93 0.75
N ALA A 256 19.56 -5.09 -0.12
CA ALA A 256 19.40 -4.83 -1.55
C ALA A 256 18.35 -5.75 -2.18
N ALA A 257 18.33 -7.04 -1.82
CA ALA A 257 17.34 -7.97 -2.31
C ALA A 257 15.94 -7.63 -1.78
N THR A 258 15.79 -7.25 -0.50
CA THR A 258 14.50 -6.83 0.06
C THR A 258 13.96 -5.62 -0.69
N LEU A 259 14.78 -4.61 -0.94
CA LEU A 259 14.39 -3.45 -1.74
C LEU A 259 13.99 -3.84 -3.16
N ALA A 260 14.71 -4.77 -3.81
CA ALA A 260 14.36 -5.25 -5.14
C ALA A 260 13.01 -6.01 -5.17
N PHE A 261 12.69 -6.77 -4.13
CA PHE A 261 11.38 -7.42 -3.99
C PHE A 261 10.25 -6.41 -3.84
N VAL A 262 10.42 -5.44 -2.94
CA VAL A 262 9.39 -4.43 -2.66
C VAL A 262 9.16 -3.51 -3.86
N SER A 263 10.23 -3.15 -4.61
CA SER A 263 10.14 -2.26 -5.77
C SER A 263 9.57 -2.90 -7.06
N GLY A 264 9.14 -4.17 -7.01
CA GLY A 264 8.60 -4.86 -8.18
C GLY A 264 9.62 -5.21 -9.26
N TYR A 265 10.92 -5.21 -8.92
CA TYR A 265 11.98 -5.62 -9.86
C TYR A 265 11.76 -7.04 -10.40
N PHE A 266 11.17 -7.91 -9.60
CA PHE A 266 10.79 -9.26 -10.00
C PHE A 266 9.32 -9.28 -10.41
N SER A 267 9.03 -9.31 -11.71
CA SER A 267 7.67 -9.28 -12.28
C SER A 267 6.75 -10.46 -11.86
N VAL A 268 7.31 -11.48 -11.19
CA VAL A 268 6.55 -12.64 -10.66
C VAL A 268 5.84 -12.30 -9.35
N PHE A 269 6.32 -11.29 -8.63
CA PHE A 269 5.75 -10.84 -7.36
C PHE A 269 5.04 -9.51 -7.57
N GLU A 270 3.91 -9.33 -6.93
CA GLU A 270 3.20 -8.06 -6.93
C GLU A 270 4.11 -6.95 -6.39
N SER A 271 4.18 -5.86 -7.13
CA SER A 271 4.88 -4.66 -6.66
C SER A 271 4.09 -4.07 -5.50
N PHE A 272 4.79 -3.59 -4.53
CA PHE A 272 4.19 -3.01 -3.34
C PHE A 272 4.69 -1.59 -3.15
N THR A 273 3.78 -0.67 -2.86
CA THR A 273 4.15 0.72 -2.58
C THR A 273 4.87 0.82 -1.25
N LEU A 274 6.11 1.31 -1.27
CA LEU A 274 6.91 1.47 -0.06
C LEU A 274 6.29 2.54 0.85
N THR A 275 5.95 2.14 2.08
CA THR A 275 5.40 3.01 3.13
C THR A 275 6.41 3.24 4.25
N LEU A 276 6.18 4.24 5.13
CA LEU A 276 7.04 4.45 6.30
C LEU A 276 7.09 3.22 7.23
N PRO A 277 5.97 2.55 7.58
CA PRO A 277 6.01 1.28 8.28
C PRO A 277 6.74 0.18 7.50
N GLY A 278 6.62 0.13 6.16
CA GLY A 278 7.38 -0.79 5.32
C GLY A 278 8.89 -0.59 5.45
N ILE A 279 9.38 0.65 5.46
CA ILE A 279 10.80 0.96 5.73
C ILE A 279 11.19 0.53 7.14
N ALA A 280 10.36 0.77 8.15
CA ALA A 280 10.60 0.30 9.51
C ALA A 280 10.71 -1.24 9.56
N GLY A 281 9.90 -1.97 8.79
CA GLY A 281 10.01 -3.42 8.61
C GLY A 281 11.35 -3.85 8.02
N ILE A 282 11.86 -3.12 7.02
CA ILE A 282 13.20 -3.37 6.46
C ILE A 282 14.29 -3.15 7.52
N ILE A 283 14.23 -2.05 8.28
CA ILE A 283 15.20 -1.75 9.35
C ILE A 283 15.15 -2.84 10.43
N LEU A 284 13.96 -3.30 10.79
CA LEU A 284 13.79 -4.41 11.74
C LEU A 284 14.37 -5.72 11.18
N ALA A 285 14.14 -6.02 9.90
CA ALA A 285 14.71 -7.20 9.23
C ALA A 285 16.25 -7.18 9.20
N ILE A 286 16.87 -5.99 9.13
CA ILE A 286 18.32 -5.83 9.28
C ILE A 286 18.77 -6.32 10.66
N GLY A 287 18.10 -5.91 11.73
CA GLY A 287 18.38 -6.36 13.08
C GLY A 287 18.30 -7.88 13.24
N MET A 288 17.23 -8.47 12.73
CA MET A 288 17.01 -9.93 12.77
C MET A 288 18.01 -10.70 11.89
N GLY A 289 18.44 -10.12 10.78
CA GLY A 289 19.49 -10.70 9.93
C GLY A 289 20.82 -10.84 10.64
N VAL A 290 21.09 -9.95 11.60
CA VAL A 290 22.28 -10.01 12.45
C VAL A 290 22.20 -11.16 13.46
N ASP A 291 21.04 -11.43 14.05
CA ASP A 291 20.86 -12.43 15.10
C ASP A 291 21.27 -13.84 14.63
N ALA A 292 20.91 -14.23 13.41
CA ALA A 292 21.31 -15.48 12.82
C ALA A 292 22.84 -15.62 12.72
N ASN A 293 23.50 -14.53 12.37
CA ASN A 293 24.95 -14.48 12.23
C ASN A 293 25.67 -14.46 13.60
N VAL A 294 25.10 -13.76 14.58
CA VAL A 294 25.59 -13.74 15.97
C VAL A 294 25.55 -15.14 16.59
N ILE A 295 24.40 -15.82 16.48
CA ILE A 295 24.23 -17.20 16.98
C ILE A 295 25.26 -18.12 16.34
N THR A 296 25.41 -18.06 15.02
CA THR A 296 26.37 -18.87 14.29
C THR A 296 27.82 -18.59 14.73
N ALA A 297 28.19 -17.31 14.83
CA ALA A 297 29.54 -16.91 15.24
C ALA A 297 29.85 -17.31 16.66
N GLU A 298 28.91 -17.17 17.62
CA GLU A 298 29.11 -17.63 19.01
C GLU A 298 29.26 -19.16 19.08
N ARG A 299 28.47 -19.93 18.32
CA ARG A 299 28.64 -21.38 18.24
C ARG A 299 30.00 -21.79 17.69
N ILE A 300 30.48 -21.12 16.64
CA ILE A 300 31.82 -21.35 16.10
C ILE A 300 32.90 -21.06 17.18
N LYS A 301 32.77 -19.97 17.91
CA LYS A 301 33.68 -19.55 18.97
C LYS A 301 33.69 -20.54 20.16
N GLU A 302 32.51 -21.05 20.56
CA GLU A 302 32.39 -22.10 21.58
C GLU A 302 33.12 -23.38 21.15
N GLU A 303 32.93 -23.81 19.90
CA GLU A 303 33.58 -25.02 19.39
C GLU A 303 35.11 -24.87 19.24
N LEU A 304 35.59 -23.67 18.87
CA LEU A 304 37.03 -23.37 18.89
C LEU A 304 37.62 -23.38 20.31
N ARG A 305 36.89 -22.87 21.29
CA ARG A 305 37.31 -22.90 22.71
C ARG A 305 37.30 -24.30 23.28
N SER A 306 36.46 -25.20 22.76
CA SER A 306 36.48 -26.61 23.14
C SER A 306 37.67 -27.41 22.55
N GLY A 307 38.57 -26.74 21.81
CA GLY A 307 39.76 -27.35 21.23
C GLY A 307 39.58 -28.01 19.87
N LYS A 308 38.47 -27.82 19.19
CA LYS A 308 38.26 -28.33 17.84
C LYS A 308 39.10 -27.58 16.81
N SER A 309 39.50 -28.30 15.74
CA SER A 309 40.09 -27.64 14.57
C SER A 309 39.13 -26.64 13.93
N LEU A 310 39.65 -25.67 13.20
CA LEU A 310 38.81 -24.64 12.53
C LEU A 310 37.71 -25.28 11.65
N ASP A 311 38.04 -26.28 10.85
CA ASP A 311 37.06 -26.97 9.98
C ASP A 311 36.00 -27.72 10.82
N GLY A 312 36.41 -28.37 11.93
CA GLY A 312 35.50 -29.02 12.86
C GLY A 312 34.57 -28.04 13.56
N ALA A 313 35.12 -26.89 14.00
CA ALA A 313 34.38 -25.85 14.69
C ALA A 313 33.35 -25.16 13.72
N LEU A 314 33.72 -24.89 12.48
CA LEU A 314 32.81 -24.38 11.47
C LEU A 314 31.67 -25.35 11.19
N LYS A 315 31.98 -26.66 10.99
CA LYS A 315 30.96 -27.68 10.72
C LYS A 315 29.97 -27.80 11.88
N SER A 316 30.48 -27.92 13.10
CA SER A 316 29.65 -28.06 14.31
C SER A 316 28.89 -26.79 14.64
N GLY A 317 29.53 -25.62 14.53
CA GLY A 317 28.90 -24.31 14.80
C GLY A 317 27.71 -24.02 13.89
N PHE A 318 27.86 -24.25 12.60
CA PHE A 318 26.74 -24.12 11.66
C PHE A 318 25.60 -25.10 11.92
N ALA A 319 25.90 -26.35 12.29
CA ALA A 319 24.85 -27.33 12.58
C ALA A 319 24.08 -26.98 13.86
N ARG A 320 24.79 -26.60 14.93
CA ARG A 320 24.17 -26.26 16.21
C ARG A 320 23.48 -24.88 16.21
N GLY A 321 23.94 -23.97 15.36
CA GLY A 321 23.33 -22.63 15.24
C GLY A 321 22.00 -22.66 14.45
N LEU A 322 21.78 -23.65 13.58
CA LEU A 322 20.64 -23.64 12.68
C LEU A 322 19.29 -23.76 13.40
N THR A 323 19.16 -24.66 14.38
CA THR A 323 17.88 -24.87 15.09
C THR A 323 17.38 -23.61 15.79
N PRO A 324 18.15 -22.93 16.66
CA PRO A 324 17.65 -21.69 17.29
C PRO A 324 17.39 -20.56 16.29
N ILE A 325 18.08 -20.53 15.15
CA ILE A 325 17.80 -19.56 14.08
C ILE A 325 16.44 -19.83 13.45
N ILE A 326 16.12 -21.08 13.14
CA ILE A 326 14.80 -21.46 12.59
C ILE A 326 13.71 -21.13 13.60
N ASP A 327 13.86 -21.58 14.85
CA ASP A 327 12.87 -21.37 15.92
C ASP A 327 12.57 -19.88 16.13
N GLY A 328 13.60 -19.03 16.17
CA GLY A 328 13.45 -17.59 16.30
C GLY A 328 12.74 -16.94 15.09
N ASN A 329 13.10 -17.33 13.87
CA ASN A 329 12.52 -16.75 12.67
C ASN A 329 11.08 -17.23 12.41
N VAL A 330 10.70 -18.46 12.82
CA VAL A 330 9.32 -18.98 12.69
C VAL A 330 8.33 -18.08 13.44
N THR A 331 8.69 -17.60 14.64
CA THR A 331 7.80 -16.70 15.38
C THR A 331 7.54 -15.40 14.64
N ILE A 332 8.55 -14.87 13.97
CA ILE A 332 8.43 -13.62 13.18
C ILE A 332 7.61 -13.85 11.92
N VAL A 333 7.81 -15.00 11.25
CA VAL A 333 6.96 -15.39 10.10
C VAL A 333 5.50 -15.47 10.51
N ILE A 334 5.18 -16.05 11.68
CA ILE A 334 3.81 -16.10 12.21
C ILE A 334 3.27 -14.67 12.40
N VAL A 335 4.04 -13.78 13.03
CA VAL A 335 3.61 -12.38 13.23
C VAL A 335 3.37 -11.68 11.89
N ALA A 336 4.29 -11.84 10.93
CA ALA A 336 4.14 -11.23 9.60
C ALA A 336 2.88 -11.75 8.87
N ILE A 337 2.62 -13.07 8.90
CA ILE A 337 1.42 -13.67 8.32
C ILE A 337 0.15 -13.15 9.01
N VAL A 338 0.18 -13.02 10.35
CA VAL A 338 -0.95 -12.46 11.11
C VAL A 338 -1.22 -11.02 10.71
N LEU A 339 -0.18 -10.18 10.60
CA LEU A 339 -0.33 -8.79 10.17
C LEU A 339 -0.88 -8.69 8.74
N MET A 340 -0.36 -9.51 7.83
CA MET A 340 -0.84 -9.53 6.44
C MET A 340 -2.26 -10.07 6.31
N GLY A 341 -2.65 -11.04 7.14
CA GLY A 341 -3.99 -11.62 7.13
C GLY A 341 -5.05 -10.76 7.79
N ALA A 342 -4.65 -9.97 8.82
CA ALA A 342 -5.58 -9.11 9.56
C ALA A 342 -5.78 -7.72 8.91
N PHE A 343 -4.78 -7.22 8.17
CA PHE A 343 -4.75 -5.86 7.64
C PHE A 343 -4.55 -5.79 6.12
N GLY A 344 -4.54 -6.93 5.45
CA GLY A 344 -4.42 -7.01 4.00
C GLY A 344 -5.78 -6.97 3.30
N PRO A 345 -5.77 -6.92 1.95
CA PRO A 345 -6.96 -7.04 1.14
C PRO A 345 -7.74 -8.32 1.47
N SER A 346 -9.07 -8.23 1.53
CA SER A 346 -9.94 -9.36 1.91
C SER A 346 -9.84 -10.53 0.93
N ASP A 347 -9.52 -10.27 -0.34
CA ASP A 347 -9.27 -11.26 -1.38
C ASP A 347 -7.86 -11.88 -1.31
N GLY A 348 -6.95 -11.33 -0.50
CA GLY A 348 -5.58 -11.75 -0.34
C GLY A 348 -5.44 -13.20 0.18
N PHE A 349 -4.37 -13.88 -0.25
CA PHE A 349 -4.12 -15.28 0.13
C PHE A 349 -4.09 -15.49 1.66
N PHE A 350 -3.42 -14.62 2.41
CA PHE A 350 -3.31 -14.75 3.88
C PHE A 350 -4.61 -14.38 4.58
N ALA A 351 -5.37 -13.41 4.08
CA ALA A 351 -6.69 -13.07 4.59
C ALA A 351 -7.64 -14.26 4.45
N LYS A 352 -7.74 -14.84 3.27
CA LYS A 352 -8.56 -16.06 3.02
C LYS A 352 -8.11 -17.26 3.86
N ALA A 353 -6.79 -17.49 3.99
CA ALA A 353 -6.26 -18.63 4.76
C ALA A 353 -6.53 -18.50 6.27
N LEU A 354 -6.58 -17.30 6.80
CA LEU A 354 -6.77 -17.00 8.22
C LEU A 354 -8.18 -16.47 8.55
N HIS A 355 -9.09 -16.46 7.59
CA HIS A 355 -10.45 -15.95 7.75
C HIS A 355 -11.15 -16.51 9.01
N PHE A 356 -10.97 -17.80 9.31
CA PHE A 356 -11.55 -18.42 10.50
C PHE A 356 -11.05 -17.86 11.84
N VAL A 357 -9.88 -17.17 11.84
CA VAL A 357 -9.30 -16.50 13.02
C VAL A 357 -9.78 -15.06 13.12
N PHE A 358 -9.87 -14.37 11.99
CA PHE A 358 -10.13 -12.93 11.93
C PHE A 358 -11.59 -12.55 11.71
N PHE A 359 -12.47 -13.51 11.38
CA PHE A 359 -13.90 -13.24 11.16
C PHE A 359 -14.59 -12.48 12.31
N ALA A 360 -14.08 -12.60 13.54
CA ALA A 360 -14.65 -11.95 14.72
C ALA A 360 -14.20 -10.49 14.91
N PHE A 361 -13.16 -10.03 14.20
CA PHE A 361 -12.60 -8.68 14.35
C PHE A 361 -13.08 -7.71 13.28
N GLY A 362 -13.79 -8.21 12.28
CA GLY A 362 -14.13 -7.45 11.08
C GLY A 362 -12.90 -7.17 10.19
N PRO A 363 -13.13 -6.81 8.95
CA PRO A 363 -12.05 -6.43 8.05
C PRO A 363 -11.47 -5.08 8.46
N SER A 364 -10.15 -5.00 8.46
CA SER A 364 -9.41 -3.77 8.69
C SER A 364 -8.35 -3.65 7.61
N THR A 365 -8.70 -3.07 6.48
CA THR A 365 -7.75 -2.86 5.39
C THR A 365 -6.90 -1.65 5.70
N ALA A 366 -5.71 -1.89 6.26
CA ALA A 366 -4.71 -0.86 6.51
C ALA A 366 -3.45 -1.17 5.69
N GLY A 367 -3.37 -0.61 4.48
CA GLY A 367 -2.26 -0.85 3.54
C GLY A 367 -0.88 -0.63 4.16
N THR A 368 -0.75 0.34 5.06
CA THR A 368 0.51 0.63 5.77
C THR A 368 0.94 -0.50 6.71
N ILE A 369 0.00 -1.16 7.41
CA ILE A 369 0.30 -2.29 8.30
C ILE A 369 0.57 -3.55 7.50
N TYR A 370 -0.18 -3.77 6.41
CA TYR A 370 0.08 -4.83 5.45
C TYR A 370 1.49 -4.72 4.87
N ALA A 371 1.90 -3.50 4.46
CA ALA A 371 3.24 -3.19 3.98
C ALA A 371 4.33 -3.59 4.97
N PHE A 372 4.14 -3.28 6.25
CA PHE A 372 5.04 -3.69 7.31
C PHE A 372 5.14 -5.21 7.42
N GLY A 373 4.01 -5.92 7.42
CA GLY A 373 3.97 -7.38 7.44
C GLY A 373 4.69 -7.99 6.23
N TYR A 374 4.45 -7.47 5.03
CA TYR A 374 5.08 -7.92 3.79
C TYR A 374 6.60 -7.75 3.79
N THR A 375 7.09 -6.56 4.16
CA THR A 375 8.54 -6.29 4.23
C THR A 375 9.22 -7.12 5.31
N LEU A 376 8.53 -7.37 6.42
CA LEU A 376 9.00 -8.23 7.49
C LEU A 376 9.12 -9.69 7.03
N LEU A 377 8.09 -10.23 6.39
CA LEU A 377 8.09 -11.59 5.83
C LEU A 377 9.21 -11.78 4.81
N THR A 378 9.28 -10.87 3.83
CA THR A 378 10.31 -10.89 2.79
C THR A 378 11.71 -10.80 3.41
N GLY A 379 11.92 -9.90 4.37
CA GLY A 379 13.18 -9.74 5.08
C GLY A 379 13.61 -11.00 5.81
N VAL A 380 12.69 -11.71 6.47
CA VAL A 380 12.99 -12.98 7.17
C VAL A 380 13.29 -14.10 6.17
N LEU A 381 12.55 -14.22 5.08
CA LEU A 381 12.83 -15.23 4.05
C LEU A 381 14.21 -15.01 3.40
N LEU A 382 14.53 -13.76 3.08
CA LEU A 382 15.85 -13.40 2.56
C LEU A 382 16.97 -13.55 3.59
N ASN A 383 16.67 -13.45 4.89
CA ASN A 383 17.64 -13.76 5.93
C ASN A 383 18.11 -15.22 5.88
N PHE A 384 17.27 -16.19 5.57
CA PHE A 384 17.71 -17.57 5.35
C PHE A 384 18.67 -17.69 4.17
N VAL A 385 18.42 -16.94 3.10
CA VAL A 385 19.29 -16.94 1.91
C VAL A 385 20.62 -16.26 2.19
N PHE A 386 20.59 -15.03 2.67
CA PHE A 386 21.80 -14.22 2.87
C PHE A 386 22.45 -14.44 4.24
N GLY A 387 21.67 -14.34 5.31
CA GLY A 387 22.18 -14.45 6.69
C GLY A 387 22.65 -15.86 7.04
N VAL A 388 21.97 -16.90 6.55
CA VAL A 388 22.33 -18.28 6.88
C VAL A 388 23.16 -18.91 5.76
N PHE A 389 22.62 -19.01 4.53
CA PHE A 389 23.28 -19.76 3.45
C PHE A 389 24.48 -19.02 2.88
N ALA A 390 24.32 -17.76 2.43
CA ALA A 390 25.42 -17.01 1.81
C ALA A 390 26.56 -16.76 2.79
N THR A 391 26.25 -16.36 4.04
CA THR A 391 27.26 -16.18 5.09
C THR A 391 28.03 -17.47 5.37
N ARG A 392 27.34 -18.62 5.42
CA ARG A 392 27.99 -19.92 5.60
C ARG A 392 28.96 -20.25 4.46
N VAL A 393 28.56 -19.97 3.22
CA VAL A 393 29.42 -20.18 2.02
C VAL A 393 30.63 -19.24 2.08
N MET A 394 30.43 -17.96 2.38
CA MET A 394 31.51 -16.98 2.48
C MET A 394 32.50 -17.32 3.60
N ILE A 395 32.03 -17.71 4.79
CA ILE A 395 32.92 -18.09 5.90
C ILE A 395 33.74 -19.34 5.56
N ARG A 396 33.12 -20.35 4.91
CA ARG A 396 33.85 -21.54 4.44
C ARG A 396 34.87 -21.21 3.35
N GLY A 397 34.48 -20.37 2.38
CA GLY A 397 35.38 -19.90 1.35
C GLY A 397 36.58 -19.14 1.91
N ALA A 398 36.35 -18.24 2.88
CA ALA A 398 37.42 -17.54 3.59
C ALA A 398 38.35 -18.48 4.34
N ALA A 399 37.81 -19.51 5.03
CA ALA A 399 38.60 -20.51 5.75
C ALA A 399 39.45 -21.43 4.83
N ALA A 400 39.09 -21.55 3.57
CA ALA A 400 39.88 -22.27 2.56
C ALA A 400 41.15 -21.50 2.14
N LEU A 401 41.15 -20.17 2.27
CA LEU A 401 42.29 -19.33 1.93
C LEU A 401 43.37 -19.41 3.04
N LYS A 402 44.59 -19.79 2.68
CA LYS A 402 45.71 -19.93 3.64
C LYS A 402 45.94 -18.67 4.48
N ALA A 403 45.81 -17.49 3.92
CA ALA A 403 46.00 -16.22 4.61
C ALA A 403 44.94 -15.95 5.70
N LEU A 404 43.73 -16.47 5.54
CA LEU A 404 42.59 -16.26 6.44
C LEU A 404 42.33 -17.45 7.37
N ARG A 405 43.14 -18.49 7.34
CA ARG A 405 42.96 -19.74 8.12
C ARG A 405 43.42 -19.63 9.56
N ASN A 406 43.61 -18.43 10.09
CA ASN A 406 43.98 -18.21 11.47
C ASN A 406 42.76 -18.33 12.40
N PRO A 407 42.71 -19.29 13.37
CA PRO A 407 41.59 -19.46 14.29
C PRO A 407 41.23 -18.18 15.07
N TRP A 408 42.21 -17.32 15.34
CA TRP A 408 41.99 -16.05 16.01
C TRP A 408 41.01 -15.15 15.22
N LEU A 409 41.05 -15.16 13.90
CA LEU A 409 40.12 -14.40 13.06
C LEU A 409 38.67 -14.87 13.23
N TYR A 410 38.42 -16.10 13.64
CA TYR A 410 37.11 -16.72 13.86
C TYR A 410 36.69 -16.73 15.34
N GLY A 411 37.41 -16.00 16.23
CA GLY A 411 36.98 -15.81 17.59
C GLY A 411 37.71 -16.68 18.61
N ALA A 412 38.73 -17.47 18.20
CA ALA A 412 39.61 -18.14 19.15
C ALA A 412 40.35 -17.13 20.04
N ASP A 413 40.61 -17.50 21.27
CA ASP A 413 41.41 -16.72 22.19
C ASP A 413 42.90 -16.73 21.75
N LYS A 414 43.66 -15.69 22.14
CA LYS A 414 45.09 -15.64 21.82
C LYS A 414 45.81 -16.76 22.57
N PRO A 415 46.79 -17.45 21.94
CA PRO A 415 47.60 -18.46 22.65
C PRO A 415 48.24 -17.86 23.90
N GLY A 416 48.09 -18.54 25.06
CA GLY A 416 48.68 -18.13 26.32
C GLY A 416 47.85 -17.18 27.19
N LYS A 417 46.61 -16.86 26.83
CA LYS A 417 45.68 -16.14 27.67
C LYS A 417 44.65 -17.12 28.23
N GLU A 418 44.83 -17.56 29.48
CA GLU A 418 43.79 -18.34 30.16
C GLU A 418 42.51 -17.50 30.25
N PRO A 419 41.33 -18.09 29.96
CA PRO A 419 40.07 -17.37 30.11
C PRO A 419 39.97 -16.91 31.58
N ALA A 420 39.76 -15.61 31.79
CA ALA A 420 39.49 -15.11 33.13
C ALA A 420 38.25 -15.81 33.67
N GLU A 421 38.40 -16.68 34.67
CA GLU A 421 37.29 -17.31 35.39
C GLU A 421 36.44 -16.21 36.05
N LYS A 422 35.41 -15.78 35.36
CA LYS A 422 34.38 -14.94 35.97
C LYS A 422 33.61 -15.81 36.94
N LYS A 423 33.63 -15.46 38.23
CA LYS A 423 32.82 -16.15 39.23
C LYS A 423 31.39 -16.22 38.78
N PRO A 424 30.76 -17.39 38.63
CA PRO A 424 29.38 -17.49 38.16
C PRO A 424 28.44 -16.82 39.16
N ILE A 425 27.57 -15.94 38.67
CA ILE A 425 26.51 -15.35 39.48
C ILE A 425 25.48 -16.44 39.77
N ASN A 426 25.24 -16.72 41.05
CA ASN A 426 24.22 -17.70 41.42
C ASN A 426 22.82 -17.10 41.34
N PHE A 427 22.25 -17.11 40.15
CA PHE A 427 20.88 -16.60 39.87
C PHE A 427 19.81 -17.37 40.66
N VAL A 428 20.01 -18.67 40.92
CA VAL A 428 19.07 -19.50 41.67
C VAL A 428 18.96 -19.04 43.12
N ALA A 429 20.07 -18.67 43.75
CA ALA A 429 20.05 -18.10 45.08
C ALA A 429 19.35 -16.74 45.16
N LEU A 430 19.41 -15.96 44.07
CA LEU A 430 18.80 -14.62 43.97
C LEU A 430 17.36 -14.65 43.45
N ARG A 431 16.79 -15.83 43.15
CA ARG A 431 15.45 -15.98 42.53
C ARG A 431 14.35 -15.18 43.22
N LYS A 432 14.30 -15.17 44.55
CA LYS A 432 13.29 -14.42 45.31
C LYS A 432 13.40 -12.91 45.07
N ARG A 433 14.63 -12.35 45.03
CA ARG A 433 14.85 -10.92 44.76
C ARG A 433 14.41 -10.53 43.35
N PHE A 434 14.73 -11.34 42.34
CA PHE A 434 14.31 -11.11 40.97
C PHE A 434 12.81 -11.22 40.81
N LEU A 435 12.17 -12.25 41.39
CA LEU A 435 10.72 -12.40 41.37
C LEU A 435 10.02 -11.23 42.07
N THR A 436 10.47 -10.81 43.23
CA THR A 436 9.91 -9.68 43.97
C THR A 436 10.07 -8.39 43.15
N PHE A 437 11.24 -8.12 42.56
CA PHE A 437 11.49 -6.95 41.75
C PHE A 437 10.56 -6.95 40.51
N SER A 438 10.46 -8.09 39.81
CA SER A 438 9.59 -8.23 38.63
C SER A 438 8.11 -8.03 38.98
N ALA A 439 7.64 -8.62 40.09
CA ALA A 439 6.28 -8.45 40.55
C ALA A 439 5.96 -7.01 40.95
N CYS A 440 6.87 -6.33 41.65
CA CYS A 440 6.71 -4.91 42.01
C CYS A 440 6.70 -4.02 40.72
N LEU A 441 7.56 -4.31 39.78
CA LEU A 441 7.61 -3.58 38.51
C LEU A 441 6.31 -3.76 37.73
N MET A 442 5.81 -4.99 37.59
CA MET A 442 4.52 -5.29 36.94
C MET A 442 3.36 -4.58 37.65
N ALA A 443 3.32 -4.64 38.99
CA ALA A 443 2.27 -3.95 39.76
C ALA A 443 2.34 -2.43 39.57
N ALA A 444 3.54 -1.84 39.52
CA ALA A 444 3.72 -0.41 39.26
C ALA A 444 3.25 -0.03 37.85
N ILE A 445 3.56 -0.82 36.81
CA ILE A 445 3.12 -0.58 35.43
C ILE A 445 1.58 -0.65 35.36
N LEU A 446 0.97 -1.69 35.95
CA LEU A 446 -0.49 -1.84 35.97
C LEU A 446 -1.15 -0.67 36.72
N LEU A 447 -0.59 -0.26 37.86
CA LEU A 447 -1.09 0.87 38.61
C LEU A 447 -1.00 2.16 37.79
N CYS A 448 0.12 2.41 37.11
CA CYS A 448 0.26 3.55 36.21
C CYS A 448 -0.77 3.52 35.08
N ALA A 449 -1.00 2.37 34.46
CA ALA A 449 -1.98 2.22 33.38
C ALA A 449 -3.41 2.49 33.88
N VAL A 450 -3.75 2.08 35.11
CA VAL A 450 -5.07 2.34 35.69
C VAL A 450 -5.22 3.81 36.13
N VAL A 451 -4.18 4.41 36.73
CA VAL A 451 -4.26 5.79 37.27
C VAL A 451 -4.20 6.84 36.17
N PHE A 452 -3.30 6.65 35.19
CA PHE A 452 -3.11 7.65 34.12
C PHE A 452 -3.94 7.33 32.87
N GLY A 453 -4.54 6.15 32.79
CA GLY A 453 -5.22 5.66 31.59
C GLY A 453 -4.25 5.43 30.42
N VAL A 454 -4.76 4.77 29.38
CA VAL A 454 -4.08 4.67 28.07
C VAL A 454 -4.76 5.69 27.17
N ARG A 455 -4.03 6.69 26.72
CA ARG A 455 -4.53 7.62 25.70
C ARG A 455 -4.44 6.91 24.36
N LEU A 456 -5.59 6.65 23.77
CA LEU A 456 -5.69 6.11 22.42
C LEU A 456 -5.57 7.26 21.41
N ASP A 457 -4.96 6.98 20.28
CA ASP A 457 -4.84 7.91 19.16
C ASP A 457 -6.19 8.14 18.47
N THR A 458 -6.29 9.18 17.65
CA THR A 458 -7.49 9.53 16.87
C THR A 458 -7.89 8.40 15.92
N GLU A 459 -6.95 7.58 15.45
CA GLU A 459 -7.22 6.39 14.66
C GLU A 459 -8.10 5.34 15.40
N PHE A 460 -7.99 5.28 16.73
CA PHE A 460 -8.78 4.34 17.55
C PHE A 460 -10.04 4.98 18.18
N THR A 461 -10.04 6.29 18.35
CA THR A 461 -11.15 7.00 19.03
C THR A 461 -12.06 7.73 18.06
N GLY A 462 -11.67 7.84 16.79
CA GLY A 462 -12.26 8.73 15.83
C GLY A 462 -11.95 10.20 16.17
N GLY A 463 -11.87 11.06 15.18
CA GLY A 463 -11.59 12.49 15.37
C GLY A 463 -11.00 13.12 14.12
N ALA A 464 -10.73 14.42 14.20
CA ALA A 464 -10.03 15.15 13.14
C ALA A 464 -8.64 15.59 13.63
N MET A 465 -7.63 15.40 12.80
CA MET A 465 -6.29 15.93 13.00
C MET A 465 -6.07 17.10 12.03
N ILE A 466 -5.85 18.29 12.55
CA ILE A 466 -5.59 19.49 11.74
C ILE A 466 -4.15 19.90 11.98
N THR A 467 -3.34 19.92 10.92
CA THR A 467 -1.96 20.41 10.96
C THR A 467 -1.93 21.85 10.44
N LEU A 468 -1.57 22.79 11.28
CA LEU A 468 -1.42 24.20 10.92
C LEU A 468 0.07 24.50 10.70
N SER A 469 0.43 24.91 9.49
CA SER A 469 1.76 25.52 9.21
C SER A 469 1.66 27.02 9.44
N TYR A 470 2.61 27.60 10.18
CA TYR A 470 2.73 29.05 10.44
C TYR A 470 4.07 29.56 9.93
#